data_a23a56259730c553af1e3f04ea6803b8
#
_entry.id   a23a56259730c553af1e3f04ea6803b8
#
_cell.length_a   1.000
_cell.length_b   1.000
_cell.length_c   1.000
_cell.angle_alpha   90.00
_cell.angle_beta   90.00
_cell.angle_gamma   90.00
#
_symmetry.space_group_name_H-M   'P 1'
#
loop_
_entity.id
_entity.type
_entity.pdbx_description
1 polymer ?
#
loop_
_entity_poly.entity_id
_entity_poly.type
_entity_poly.pdbx_seq_one_letter_code
_entity_poly.pdbx_strand_id
1 'polypeptide(L)'
;MPNDFLSFFLSWMSAPRRVGAIAPSGAALADLITREITATTGPVLELGPGTGAFTYKLLKRGVRQQDLTLIEYGSDFTKLLQIRFPGARVLWMDAGRLTTEPLYDGAPVGAVVSGLPLLNMSTRKVVSIIGGAFRYVRPGGAFYQFTYGMSCPVPRPVLDRLGLRAKLVDRALLNVPPAAVYKLTRRPQMKIVTETPAPDASIPVATAPMHLVRDYTAAP
;
A
#
# COMPACT_ATOMS: atom_id res chain seq x y z
N MET A 1 27.07 6.77 -11.45
CA MET A 1 27.28 6.79 -10.01
C MET A 1 26.01 6.34 -9.26
N PRO A 2 25.51 5.10 -9.46
CA PRO A 2 24.33 4.60 -8.75
C PRO A 2 24.63 3.87 -7.44
N ASN A 3 25.92 3.48 -7.21
CA ASN A 3 26.26 2.58 -6.10
C ASN A 3 26.43 3.28 -4.74
N ASP A 4 26.70 4.58 -4.71
CA ASP A 4 26.98 5.29 -3.45
C ASP A 4 25.70 5.50 -2.62
N PHE A 5 24.58 5.54 -3.30
CA PHE A 5 23.28 5.79 -2.68
C PHE A 5 22.72 4.56 -1.96
N LEU A 6 22.89 3.39 -2.56
CA LEU A 6 22.51 2.12 -1.94
C LEU A 6 23.41 1.80 -0.75
N SER A 7 24.72 2.08 -0.88
CA SER A 7 25.66 1.90 0.22
C SER A 7 25.40 2.87 1.38
N PHE A 8 25.01 4.11 1.09
CA PHE A 8 24.57 5.07 2.10
C PHE A 8 23.29 4.63 2.79
N PHE A 9 22.28 4.17 2.02
CA PHE A 9 21.02 3.66 2.58
C PHE A 9 21.25 2.40 3.42
N LEU A 10 22.05 1.46 2.93
CA LEU A 10 22.44 0.25 3.67
C LEU A 10 23.31 0.60 4.90
N SER A 11 24.21 1.57 4.79
CA SER A 11 24.99 2.08 5.91
C SER A 11 24.12 2.78 6.95
N TRP A 12 23.12 3.56 6.50
CA TRP A 12 22.14 4.18 7.38
C TRP A 12 21.24 3.13 8.06
N MET A 13 20.77 2.13 7.33
CA MET A 13 20.05 0.99 7.90
C MET A 13 20.92 0.08 8.77
N SER A 14 22.22 -0.01 8.46
CA SER A 14 23.17 -0.90 9.14
C SER A 14 23.90 -0.24 10.30
N ALA A 15 23.63 1.03 10.64
CA ALA A 15 24.26 1.71 11.77
C ALA A 15 23.60 1.35 13.13
N PRO A 16 23.76 0.09 13.62
CA PRO A 16 23.13 -0.35 14.86
C PRO A 16 23.91 0.10 16.11
N ARG A 17 25.02 0.83 15.95
CA ARG A 17 26.01 1.02 17.04
C ARG A 17 25.86 2.29 17.86
N ARG A 18 24.77 3.04 17.71
CA ARG A 18 24.42 4.06 18.71
C ARG A 18 23.05 3.76 19.27
N VAL A 19 23.07 2.92 20.30
CA VAL A 19 21.93 2.64 21.16
C VAL A 19 21.27 3.96 21.54
N GLY A 20 20.03 4.17 21.06
CA GLY A 20 19.16 5.26 21.51
C GLY A 20 19.12 6.54 20.67
N ALA A 21 19.99 6.75 19.69
CA ALA A 21 19.96 7.96 18.87
C ALA A 21 19.72 7.61 17.39
N ILE A 22 18.49 7.75 16.93
CA ILE A 22 18.20 7.91 15.51
C ILE A 22 18.93 9.18 15.06
N ALA A 23 19.80 9.09 14.03
CA ALA A 23 20.45 10.30 13.50
C ALA A 23 19.35 11.35 13.20
N PRO A 24 19.58 12.66 13.49
CA PRO A 24 18.54 13.69 13.34
C PRO A 24 17.84 13.68 11.97
N SER A 25 18.59 13.38 10.90
CA SER A 25 18.07 13.22 9.55
C SER A 25 17.08 12.05 9.42
N GLY A 26 17.38 10.90 10.03
CA GLY A 26 16.50 9.74 10.02
C GLY A 26 15.22 9.96 10.84
N ALA A 27 15.31 10.73 11.93
CA ALA A 27 14.15 11.07 12.74
C ALA A 27 13.17 11.97 11.98
N ALA A 28 13.65 12.97 11.25
CA ALA A 28 12.81 13.85 10.43
C ALA A 28 12.06 13.08 9.33
N LEU A 29 12.74 12.15 8.65
CA LEU A 29 12.11 11.30 7.65
C LEU A 29 11.07 10.36 8.27
N ALA A 30 11.39 9.74 9.40
CA ALA A 30 10.45 8.86 10.11
C ALA A 30 9.21 9.62 10.59
N ASP A 31 9.37 10.85 11.06
CA ASP A 31 8.25 11.73 11.39
C ASP A 31 7.38 12.04 10.16
N LEU A 32 8.03 12.37 9.06
CA LEU A 32 7.35 12.77 7.84
C LEU A 32 6.54 11.62 7.24
N ILE A 33 7.14 10.43 7.10
CA ILE A 33 6.49 9.28 6.45
C ILE A 33 5.33 8.72 7.27
N THR A 34 5.36 8.94 8.60
CA THR A 34 4.30 8.48 9.51
C THR A 34 3.32 9.57 9.91
N ARG A 35 3.49 10.81 9.41
CA ARG A 35 2.74 12.00 9.85
C ARG A 35 1.22 11.84 9.83
N GLU A 36 0.69 11.20 8.79
CA GLU A 36 -0.75 11.02 8.59
C GLU A 36 -1.29 9.73 9.22
N ILE A 37 -0.46 8.96 9.93
CA ILE A 37 -0.84 7.69 10.55
C ILE A 37 -1.08 7.92 12.04
N THR A 38 -2.20 7.40 12.56
CA THR A 38 -2.65 7.54 13.94
C THR A 38 -3.12 6.19 14.49
N ALA A 39 -3.47 6.14 15.77
CA ALA A 39 -4.08 4.98 16.42
C ALA A 39 -5.35 4.46 15.70
N THR A 40 -6.08 5.36 15.01
CA THR A 40 -7.32 5.03 14.31
C THR A 40 -7.12 4.61 12.86
N THR A 41 -5.88 4.63 12.36
CA THR A 41 -5.58 4.20 10.98
C THR A 41 -5.92 2.73 10.75
N GLY A 42 -5.92 1.90 11.81
CA GLY A 42 -6.10 0.45 11.74
C GLY A 42 -4.78 -0.28 11.49
N PRO A 43 -4.81 -1.55 11.03
CA PRO A 43 -3.59 -2.29 10.77
C PRO A 43 -2.66 -1.56 9.79
N VAL A 44 -1.37 -1.59 10.11
CA VAL A 44 -0.31 -0.98 9.29
C VAL A 44 0.64 -2.07 8.81
N LEU A 45 0.95 -2.05 7.53
CA LEU A 45 1.95 -2.91 6.89
C LEU A 45 3.21 -2.09 6.63
N GLU A 46 4.34 -2.50 7.19
CA GLU A 46 5.64 -1.87 6.94
C GLU A 46 6.51 -2.78 6.08
N LEU A 47 7.06 -2.22 5.01
CA LEU A 47 7.92 -2.92 4.04
C LEU A 47 9.36 -2.43 4.16
N GLY A 48 10.28 -3.33 4.49
CA GLY A 48 11.68 -3.02 4.71
C GLY A 48 11.91 -2.15 5.94
N PRO A 49 11.45 -2.56 7.14
CA PRO A 49 11.64 -1.80 8.37
C PRO A 49 13.12 -1.65 8.77
N GLY A 50 13.99 -2.55 8.34
CA GLY A 50 15.41 -2.55 8.69
C GLY A 50 15.61 -2.57 10.20
N THR A 51 16.18 -1.48 10.78
CA THR A 51 16.37 -1.37 12.22
C THR A 51 15.09 -0.99 12.99
N GLY A 52 13.98 -0.71 12.31
CA GLY A 52 12.69 -0.38 12.92
C GLY A 52 12.50 1.10 13.25
N ALA A 53 13.17 2.01 12.54
CA ALA A 53 13.05 3.45 12.78
C ALA A 53 11.63 3.97 12.53
N PHE A 54 11.00 3.54 11.44
CA PHE A 54 9.60 3.91 11.14
C PHE A 54 8.65 3.15 12.05
N THR A 55 8.91 1.87 12.35
CA THR A 55 8.15 1.07 13.33
C THR A 55 8.07 1.78 14.67
N TYR A 56 9.21 2.24 15.21
CA TYR A 56 9.25 2.98 16.47
C TYR A 56 8.40 4.25 16.41
N LYS A 57 8.43 4.97 15.27
CA LYS A 57 7.64 6.18 15.10
C LYS A 57 6.15 5.90 14.97
N LEU A 58 5.77 4.80 14.33
CA LEU A 58 4.37 4.33 14.27
C LEU A 58 3.81 4.06 15.67
N LEU A 59 4.60 3.42 16.54
CA LEU A 59 4.23 3.22 17.94
C LEU A 59 4.05 4.56 18.68
N LYS A 60 4.92 5.53 18.45
CA LYS A 60 4.80 6.89 19.01
C LYS A 60 3.55 7.64 18.51
N ARG A 61 3.02 7.27 17.33
CA ARG A 61 1.75 7.77 16.78
C ARG A 61 0.52 7.06 17.35
N GLY A 62 0.71 6.10 18.25
CA GLY A 62 -0.36 5.35 18.91
C GLY A 62 -0.80 4.08 18.18
N VAL A 63 -0.11 3.66 17.11
CA VAL A 63 -0.34 2.34 16.49
C VAL A 63 0.12 1.27 17.47
N ARG A 64 -0.72 0.27 17.76
CA ARG A 64 -0.37 -0.81 18.68
C ARG A 64 0.51 -1.84 17.96
N GLN A 65 1.41 -2.52 18.70
CA GLN A 65 2.28 -3.53 18.09
C GLN A 65 1.49 -4.64 17.39
N GLN A 66 0.39 -5.10 17.96
CA GLN A 66 -0.46 -6.14 17.37
C GLN A 66 -1.14 -5.72 16.06
N ASP A 67 -1.19 -4.42 15.77
CA ASP A 67 -1.71 -3.88 14.53
C ASP A 67 -0.61 -3.68 13.47
N LEU A 68 0.65 -4.04 13.79
CA LEU A 68 1.79 -3.94 12.88
C LEU A 68 2.14 -5.28 12.25
N THR A 69 2.26 -5.30 10.93
CA THR A 69 2.91 -6.37 10.18
C THR A 69 4.15 -5.81 9.51
N LEU A 70 5.30 -6.41 9.81
CA LEU A 70 6.63 -5.98 9.35
C LEU A 70 7.15 -7.01 8.36
N ILE A 71 7.44 -6.62 7.13
CA ILE A 71 8.03 -7.49 6.09
C ILE A 71 9.47 -7.08 5.87
N GLU A 72 10.39 -7.99 6.21
CA GLU A 72 11.81 -7.77 6.09
C GLU A 72 12.47 -8.95 5.37
N TYR A 73 13.39 -8.65 4.45
CA TYR A 73 14.12 -9.67 3.69
C TYR A 73 15.44 -10.06 4.36
N GLY A 74 16.07 -9.14 5.11
CA GLY A 74 17.31 -9.38 5.82
C GLY A 74 17.09 -10.22 7.08
N SER A 75 17.70 -11.42 7.16
CA SER A 75 17.52 -12.33 8.29
C SER A 75 17.93 -11.71 9.64
N ASP A 76 19.03 -10.94 9.66
CA ASP A 76 19.53 -10.30 10.88
C ASP A 76 18.60 -9.18 11.36
N PHE A 77 18.05 -8.40 10.42
CA PHE A 77 17.04 -7.40 10.75
C PHE A 77 15.74 -8.05 11.22
N THR A 78 15.33 -9.16 10.62
CA THR A 78 14.14 -9.90 11.05
C THR A 78 14.27 -10.32 12.51
N LYS A 79 15.39 -10.92 12.90
CA LYS A 79 15.68 -11.29 14.29
C LYS A 79 15.68 -10.08 15.23
N LEU A 80 16.32 -8.99 14.81
CA LEU A 80 16.36 -7.75 15.57
C LEU A 80 14.96 -7.17 15.81
N LEU A 81 14.10 -7.18 14.78
CA LEU A 81 12.73 -6.69 14.86
C LEU A 81 11.86 -7.53 15.78
N GLN A 82 12.00 -8.87 15.75
CA GLN A 82 11.30 -9.78 16.65
C GLN A 82 11.65 -9.51 18.13
N ILE A 83 12.91 -9.19 18.41
CA ILE A 83 13.36 -8.82 19.76
C ILE A 83 12.81 -7.44 20.18
N ARG A 84 12.87 -6.47 19.27
CA ARG A 84 12.47 -5.08 19.56
C ARG A 84 10.96 -4.87 19.64
N PHE A 85 10.21 -5.60 18.84
CA PHE A 85 8.76 -5.44 18.69
C PHE A 85 8.04 -6.80 18.81
N PRO A 86 8.12 -7.45 19.99
CA PRO A 86 7.63 -8.82 20.18
C PRO A 86 6.11 -8.97 19.97
N GLY A 87 5.36 -7.87 20.07
CA GLY A 87 3.92 -7.88 19.81
C GLY A 87 3.55 -7.63 18.34
N ALA A 88 4.53 -7.32 17.47
CA ALA A 88 4.29 -7.13 16.04
C ALA A 88 4.43 -8.45 15.27
N ARG A 89 3.70 -8.58 14.17
CA ARG A 89 3.87 -9.71 13.25
C ARG A 89 5.05 -9.46 12.33
N VAL A 90 6.19 -10.07 12.61
CA VAL A 90 7.41 -9.95 11.80
C VAL A 90 7.54 -11.12 10.84
N LEU A 91 7.64 -10.85 9.55
CA LEU A 91 7.73 -11.85 8.49
C LEU A 91 9.04 -11.71 7.74
N TRP A 92 9.81 -12.80 7.72
CA TRP A 92 11.02 -12.89 6.89
C TRP A 92 10.61 -13.23 5.46
N MET A 93 10.45 -12.22 4.62
CA MET A 93 9.87 -12.38 3.30
C MET A 93 10.31 -11.27 2.34
N ASP A 94 10.42 -11.61 1.05
CA ASP A 94 10.55 -10.61 -0.01
C ASP A 94 9.20 -9.91 -0.24
N ALA A 95 9.16 -8.57 -0.11
CA ALA A 95 7.95 -7.78 -0.36
C ALA A 95 7.38 -7.94 -1.79
N GLY A 96 8.20 -8.36 -2.76
CA GLY A 96 7.72 -8.71 -4.10
C GLY A 96 6.79 -9.93 -4.14
N ARG A 97 6.74 -10.75 -3.09
CA ARG A 97 5.88 -11.92 -2.97
C ARG A 97 4.51 -11.61 -2.36
N LEU A 98 4.22 -10.37 -2.02
CA LEU A 98 2.92 -9.94 -1.49
C LEU A 98 1.71 -10.32 -2.37
N THR A 99 1.92 -10.55 -3.67
CA THR A 99 0.87 -11.00 -4.59
C THR A 99 0.51 -12.47 -4.42
N THR A 100 1.43 -13.29 -3.92
CA THR A 100 1.30 -14.76 -3.85
C THR A 100 1.10 -15.28 -2.43
N GLU A 101 1.52 -14.50 -1.41
CA GLU A 101 1.43 -14.92 -0.02
C GLU A 101 0.15 -14.36 0.62
N PRO A 102 -0.71 -15.19 1.20
CA PRO A 102 -1.90 -14.73 1.92
C PRO A 102 -1.48 -14.16 3.29
N LEU A 103 -1.51 -12.83 3.43
CA LEU A 103 -1.16 -12.18 4.69
C LEU A 103 -2.36 -11.89 5.59
N TYR A 104 -3.49 -11.58 4.99
CA TYR A 104 -4.72 -11.19 5.67
C TYR A 104 -5.93 -11.77 4.94
N ASP A 105 -6.99 -11.96 5.68
CA ASP A 105 -8.31 -12.18 5.10
C ASP A 105 -8.89 -10.84 4.67
N GLY A 106 -9.01 -10.63 3.36
CA GLY A 106 -9.48 -9.37 2.77
C GLY A 106 -8.45 -8.24 2.79
N ALA A 107 -8.92 -7.01 2.90
CA ALA A 107 -8.13 -5.79 2.82
C ALA A 107 -8.27 -4.91 4.08
N PRO A 108 -7.71 -5.31 5.23
CA PRO A 108 -7.88 -4.59 6.50
C PRO A 108 -6.91 -3.42 6.66
N VAL A 109 -5.83 -3.33 5.85
CA VAL A 109 -4.71 -2.41 6.07
C VAL A 109 -5.11 -0.98 5.79
N GLY A 110 -4.98 -0.13 6.80
CA GLY A 110 -5.26 1.31 6.68
C GLY A 110 -4.10 2.10 6.07
N ALA A 111 -2.87 1.68 6.34
CA ALA A 111 -1.69 2.31 5.77
C ALA A 111 -0.57 1.29 5.49
N VAL A 112 0.16 1.52 4.41
CA VAL A 112 1.44 0.87 4.13
C VAL A 112 2.53 1.92 4.26
N VAL A 113 3.61 1.60 4.98
CA VAL A 113 4.82 2.42 5.06
C VAL A 113 5.96 1.64 4.42
N SER A 114 6.63 2.23 3.43
CA SER A 114 7.70 1.55 2.71
C SER A 114 9.05 2.22 2.90
N GLY A 115 9.98 1.47 3.50
CA GLY A 115 11.40 1.78 3.60
C GLY A 115 12.21 1.25 2.41
N LEU A 116 11.57 0.73 1.36
CA LEU A 116 12.28 0.11 0.24
C LEU A 116 12.82 1.14 -0.75
N PRO A 117 14.02 0.93 -1.32
CA PRO A 117 14.64 1.84 -2.30
C PRO A 117 14.08 1.59 -3.70
N LEU A 118 12.81 1.97 -3.95
CA LEU A 118 12.10 1.66 -5.20
C LEU A 118 12.80 2.21 -6.45
N LEU A 119 13.53 3.31 -6.35
CA LEU A 119 14.31 3.86 -7.48
C LEU A 119 15.37 2.89 -8.02
N ASN A 120 15.86 1.98 -7.17
CA ASN A 120 16.92 1.03 -7.52
C ASN A 120 16.36 -0.35 -7.92
N MET A 121 15.04 -0.47 -8.01
CA MET A 121 14.36 -1.71 -8.34
C MET A 121 13.86 -1.70 -9.79
N SER A 122 13.81 -2.88 -10.40
CA SER A 122 13.19 -3.02 -11.72
C SER A 122 11.70 -2.65 -11.67
N THR A 123 11.17 -2.12 -12.76
CA THR A 123 9.74 -1.77 -12.89
C THR A 123 8.83 -2.95 -12.53
N ARG A 124 9.21 -4.17 -12.94
CA ARG A 124 8.48 -5.40 -12.61
C ARG A 124 8.40 -5.62 -11.11
N LYS A 125 9.51 -5.41 -10.39
CA LYS A 125 9.58 -5.54 -8.93
C LYS A 125 8.71 -4.49 -8.24
N VAL A 126 8.78 -3.23 -8.70
CA VAL A 126 7.96 -2.13 -8.18
C VAL A 126 6.47 -2.44 -8.36
N VAL A 127 6.05 -2.91 -9.54
CA VAL A 127 4.66 -3.34 -9.80
C VAL A 127 4.23 -4.46 -8.85
N SER A 128 5.09 -5.46 -8.63
CA SER A 128 4.81 -6.59 -7.75
C SER A 128 4.61 -6.15 -6.29
N ILE A 129 5.51 -5.29 -5.78
CA ILE A 129 5.44 -4.76 -4.41
C ILE A 129 4.19 -3.91 -4.20
N ILE A 130 4.00 -2.90 -5.05
CA ILE A 130 2.89 -1.95 -4.89
C ILE A 130 1.55 -2.63 -5.14
N GLY A 131 1.45 -3.39 -6.24
CA GLY A 131 0.23 -4.14 -6.57
C GLY A 131 -0.13 -5.14 -5.47
N GLY A 132 0.86 -5.87 -4.95
CA GLY A 132 0.68 -6.79 -3.84
C GLY A 132 0.24 -6.09 -2.56
N ALA A 133 0.86 -4.98 -2.20
CA ALA A 133 0.48 -4.19 -1.03
C ALA A 133 -0.97 -3.68 -1.13
N PHE A 134 -1.35 -3.17 -2.31
CA PHE A 134 -2.70 -2.66 -2.52
C PHE A 134 -3.80 -3.73 -2.50
N ARG A 135 -3.49 -5.02 -2.58
CA ARG A 135 -4.49 -6.08 -2.30
C ARG A 135 -5.02 -6.02 -0.87
N TYR A 136 -4.19 -5.58 0.06
CA TYR A 136 -4.51 -5.53 1.48
C TYR A 136 -4.92 -4.13 1.97
N VAL A 137 -4.66 -3.08 1.19
CA VAL A 137 -5.06 -1.71 1.54
C VAL A 137 -6.56 -1.55 1.37
N ARG A 138 -7.26 -1.17 2.44
CA ARG A 138 -8.71 -0.93 2.41
C ARG A 138 -9.08 0.28 1.55
N PRO A 139 -10.34 0.43 1.14
CA PRO A 139 -10.83 1.68 0.56
C PRO A 139 -10.52 2.88 1.48
N GLY A 140 -9.99 3.96 0.91
CA GLY A 140 -9.53 5.13 1.67
C GLY A 140 -8.16 4.99 2.33
N GLY A 141 -7.57 3.80 2.39
CA GLY A 141 -6.20 3.59 2.86
C GLY A 141 -5.15 4.11 1.88
N ALA A 142 -3.89 4.17 2.34
CA ALA A 142 -2.80 4.75 1.57
C ALA A 142 -1.49 3.96 1.70
N PHE A 143 -0.62 4.15 0.72
CA PHE A 143 0.76 3.66 0.72
C PHE A 143 1.70 4.87 0.76
N TYR A 144 2.59 4.92 1.74
CA TYR A 144 3.56 5.98 1.93
C TYR A 144 4.95 5.50 1.51
N GLN A 145 5.57 6.23 0.60
CA GLN A 145 6.90 5.94 0.06
C GLN A 145 7.79 7.16 0.17
N PHE A 146 8.98 6.99 0.73
CA PHE A 146 9.98 8.04 0.66
C PHE A 146 10.86 7.91 -0.59
N THR A 147 11.51 9.00 -0.93
CA THR A 147 12.57 9.06 -1.94
C THR A 147 13.56 10.14 -1.55
N TYR A 148 14.81 9.96 -1.94
CA TYR A 148 15.79 11.03 -1.93
C TYR A 148 15.86 11.77 -3.28
N GLY A 149 15.04 11.38 -4.24
CA GLY A 149 14.90 12.06 -5.53
C GLY A 149 13.92 13.22 -5.48
N MET A 150 13.94 14.05 -6.54
CA MET A 150 13.04 15.20 -6.67
C MET A 150 11.62 14.84 -7.08
N SER A 151 11.41 13.63 -7.61
CA SER A 151 10.13 13.15 -8.15
C SER A 151 9.68 11.86 -7.45
N CYS A 152 8.42 11.49 -7.69
CA CYS A 152 7.86 10.24 -7.19
C CYS A 152 8.71 9.03 -7.65
N PRO A 153 9.12 8.13 -6.74
CA PRO A 153 9.94 6.98 -7.11
C PRO A 153 9.17 5.89 -7.86
N VAL A 154 7.84 6.03 -7.96
CA VAL A 154 6.99 5.12 -8.73
C VAL A 154 6.73 5.73 -10.09
N PRO A 155 7.16 5.09 -11.19
CA PRO A 155 6.96 5.59 -12.54
C PRO A 155 5.49 5.80 -12.88
N ARG A 156 5.17 6.86 -13.63
CA ARG A 156 3.80 7.16 -14.04
C ARG A 156 3.08 5.98 -14.71
N PRO A 157 3.70 5.22 -15.63
CA PRO A 157 3.05 4.05 -16.25
C PRO A 157 2.67 2.97 -15.22
N VAL A 158 3.44 2.82 -14.14
CA VAL A 158 3.12 1.89 -13.05
C VAL A 158 1.89 2.35 -12.28
N LEU A 159 1.84 3.65 -11.92
CA LEU A 159 0.68 4.24 -11.27
C LEU A 159 -0.59 4.08 -12.11
N ASP A 160 -0.49 4.37 -13.41
CA ASP A 160 -1.60 4.27 -14.35
C ASP A 160 -2.10 2.81 -14.46
N ARG A 161 -1.19 1.86 -14.63
CA ARG A 161 -1.50 0.42 -14.70
C ARG A 161 -2.20 -0.09 -13.45
N LEU A 162 -1.83 0.42 -12.28
CA LEU A 162 -2.39 -0.02 -10.99
C LEU A 162 -3.61 0.80 -10.55
N GLY A 163 -4.06 1.77 -11.37
CA GLY A 163 -5.18 2.65 -11.03
C GLY A 163 -4.89 3.55 -9.83
N LEU A 164 -3.62 3.95 -9.66
CA LEU A 164 -3.16 4.73 -8.52
C LEU A 164 -2.87 6.18 -8.91
N ARG A 165 -2.87 7.04 -7.90
CA ARG A 165 -2.35 8.40 -7.97
C ARG A 165 -1.33 8.61 -6.86
N ALA A 166 -0.32 9.42 -7.13
CA ALA A 166 0.69 9.85 -6.16
C ALA A 166 0.50 11.34 -5.84
N LYS A 167 0.61 11.69 -4.57
CA LYS A 167 0.62 13.07 -4.07
C LYS A 167 1.84 13.24 -3.18
N LEU A 168 2.58 14.33 -3.37
CA LEU A 168 3.64 14.71 -2.43
C LEU A 168 2.99 15.05 -1.08
N VAL A 169 3.48 14.41 -0.02
CA VAL A 169 3.09 14.74 1.37
C VAL A 169 3.88 15.97 1.80
N ASP A 170 5.22 15.88 1.75
CA ASP A 170 6.14 16.96 2.07
C ASP A 170 7.59 16.54 1.80
N ARG A 171 8.54 17.45 2.09
CA ARG A 171 9.98 17.27 1.96
C ARG A 171 10.69 17.47 3.30
N ALA A 172 11.62 16.60 3.61
CA ALA A 172 12.54 16.73 4.72
C ALA A 172 13.85 17.36 4.22
N LEU A 173 13.88 18.69 4.10
CA LEU A 173 15.02 19.43 3.54
C LEU A 173 16.24 19.36 4.43
N LEU A 174 16.06 19.27 5.75
CA LEU A 174 17.16 19.12 6.74
C LEU A 174 17.69 17.69 6.78
N ASN A 175 17.11 16.77 6.03
CA ASN A 175 17.66 15.43 5.84
C ASN A 175 18.86 15.49 4.92
N VAL A 176 19.92 14.73 5.20
CA VAL A 176 21.12 14.66 4.35
C VAL A 176 21.28 13.23 3.85
N PRO A 177 21.02 13.01 2.55
CA PRO A 177 20.48 13.93 1.54
C PRO A 177 19.00 14.29 1.77
N PRO A 178 18.51 15.39 1.20
CA PRO A 178 17.10 15.76 1.29
C PRO A 178 16.18 14.65 0.82
N ALA A 179 15.08 14.44 1.54
CA ALA A 179 14.12 13.40 1.25
C ALA A 179 12.72 13.97 1.00
N ALA A 180 11.91 13.25 0.25
CA ALA A 180 10.51 13.54 0.04
C ALA A 180 9.66 12.31 0.35
N VAL A 181 8.42 12.52 0.76
CA VAL A 181 7.44 11.45 0.99
C VAL A 181 6.27 11.62 0.04
N TYR A 182 5.91 10.54 -0.61
CA TYR A 182 4.74 10.46 -1.51
C TYR A 182 3.69 9.51 -0.92
N LYS A 183 2.45 9.97 -0.98
CA LYS A 183 1.26 9.19 -0.65
C LYS A 183 0.64 8.65 -1.93
N LEU A 184 0.53 7.34 -2.03
CA LEU A 184 -0.17 6.66 -3.12
C LEU A 184 -1.56 6.26 -2.64
N THR A 185 -2.57 6.51 -3.46
CA THR A 185 -3.97 6.12 -3.20
C THR A 185 -4.61 5.61 -4.48
N ARG A 186 -5.67 4.80 -4.34
CA ARG A 186 -6.51 4.45 -5.50
C ARG A 186 -7.13 5.71 -6.10
N ARG A 187 -7.24 5.74 -7.41
CA ARG A 187 -8.04 6.77 -8.09
C ARG A 187 -9.51 6.57 -7.74
N PRO A 188 -10.28 7.65 -7.60
CA PRO A 188 -11.72 7.52 -7.49
C PRO A 188 -12.25 6.74 -8.70
N GLN A 189 -13.02 5.69 -8.46
CA GLN A 189 -13.79 5.09 -9.54
C GLN A 189 -14.95 6.03 -9.84
N MET A 190 -15.04 6.53 -11.07
CA MET A 190 -16.27 7.18 -11.54
C MET A 190 -17.35 6.09 -11.53
N LYS A 191 -18.31 6.20 -10.63
CA LYS A 191 -19.53 5.42 -10.74
C LYS A 191 -20.23 5.94 -12.00
N ILE A 192 -20.24 5.15 -13.07
CA ILE A 192 -21.19 5.37 -14.16
C ILE A 192 -22.55 5.06 -13.52
N VAL A 193 -23.27 6.11 -13.15
CA VAL A 193 -24.70 5.97 -12.83
C VAL A 193 -25.37 5.73 -14.18
N THR A 194 -25.56 4.46 -14.55
CA THR A 194 -26.53 4.12 -15.58
C THR A 194 -27.87 4.41 -14.95
N GLU A 195 -28.39 5.62 -15.17
CA GLU A 195 -29.84 5.84 -15.02
C GLU A 195 -30.50 4.88 -16.01
N THR A 196 -31.03 3.80 -15.48
CA THR A 196 -32.01 3.00 -16.21
C THR A 196 -33.21 3.94 -16.39
N PRO A 197 -33.56 4.34 -17.62
CA PRO A 197 -34.75 5.16 -17.81
C PRO A 197 -35.90 4.41 -17.19
N ALA A 198 -36.69 5.10 -16.38
CA ALA A 198 -37.92 4.55 -15.84
C ALA A 198 -38.76 4.01 -17.01
N PRO A 199 -39.37 2.81 -16.89
CA PRO A 199 -40.21 2.30 -17.95
C PRO A 199 -41.32 3.34 -18.23
N ASP A 200 -41.35 3.78 -19.48
CA ASP A 200 -42.35 4.74 -19.95
C ASP A 200 -43.75 4.11 -19.77
N ALA A 201 -44.51 4.60 -18.78
CA ALA A 201 -45.85 4.13 -18.46
C ALA A 201 -46.90 4.51 -19.54
N SER A 202 -46.45 5.10 -20.66
CA SER A 202 -47.33 5.58 -21.73
C SER A 202 -47.47 4.61 -22.92
N ILE A 203 -46.84 3.41 -22.88
CA ILE A 203 -47.04 2.42 -23.94
C ILE A 203 -48.24 1.57 -23.58
N PRO A 204 -49.39 1.71 -24.30
CA PRO A 204 -50.55 0.86 -24.06
C PRO A 204 -50.24 -0.58 -24.46
N VAL A 205 -50.40 -1.51 -23.51
CA VAL A 205 -50.30 -2.94 -23.76
C VAL A 205 -51.38 -3.32 -24.78
N ALA A 206 -50.96 -3.59 -26.00
CA ALA A 206 -51.87 -4.16 -27.02
C ALA A 206 -52.29 -5.56 -26.58
N THR A 207 -53.55 -5.72 -26.20
CA THR A 207 -54.19 -7.00 -25.94
C THR A 207 -54.22 -7.79 -27.23
N ALA A 208 -53.39 -8.80 -27.37
CA ALA A 208 -53.44 -9.75 -28.48
C ALA A 208 -54.72 -10.59 -28.37
N PRO A 209 -55.47 -10.81 -29.46
CA PRO A 209 -56.66 -11.65 -29.43
C PRO A 209 -56.29 -13.13 -29.22
N MET A 210 -57.00 -13.74 -28.30
CA MET A 210 -56.92 -15.14 -27.96
C MET A 210 -57.42 -15.99 -29.15
N HIS A 211 -56.52 -16.62 -29.91
CA HIS A 211 -56.93 -17.58 -30.92
C HIS A 211 -57.08 -18.96 -30.28
N LEU A 212 -58.30 -19.49 -30.47
CA LEU A 212 -58.77 -20.83 -30.14
C LEU A 212 -57.82 -21.93 -30.61
N VAL A 213 -57.37 -22.74 -29.65
CA VAL A 213 -56.71 -24.03 -29.94
C VAL A 213 -57.84 -25.00 -30.41
N ARG A 214 -57.70 -25.47 -31.64
CA ARG A 214 -58.55 -26.58 -32.14
C ARG A 214 -57.89 -27.89 -31.69
N ASP A 215 -58.69 -28.64 -30.95
CA ASP A 215 -58.37 -30.05 -30.64
C ASP A 215 -58.33 -30.88 -31.93
N TYR A 216 -57.27 -31.64 -32.13
CA TYR A 216 -57.17 -32.73 -33.07
C TYR A 216 -57.05 -34.03 -32.28
N THR A 217 -58.24 -34.65 -32.02
CA THR A 217 -58.31 -36.07 -31.72
C THR A 217 -58.59 -36.79 -33.04
N ALA A 218 -57.75 -37.76 -33.37
CA ALA A 218 -58.06 -38.84 -34.25
C ALA A 218 -57.14 -40.05 -34.03
N ALA A 219 -57.73 -41.09 -33.55
CA ALA A 219 -57.29 -42.46 -33.75
C ALA A 219 -57.89 -42.97 -35.08
N PRO A 220 -57.60 -44.19 -35.51
CA PRO A 220 -57.12 -45.39 -34.86
C PRO A 220 -55.73 -45.82 -35.17
#